data_3826a104418f9ec73b753e2015ffff05
#
_entry.id   3826a104418f9ec73b753e2015ffff05
#
_cell.length_a   1.000
_cell.length_b   1.000
_cell.length_c   1.000
_cell.angle_alpha   90.00
_cell.angle_beta   90.00
_cell.angle_gamma   90.00
#
_symmetry.space_group_name_H-M   'P 1'
#
loop_
_entity.id
_entity.type
_entity.pdbx_description
1 polymer ?
#
loop_
_entity_poly.entity_id
_entity_poly.type
_entity_poly.pdbx_seq_one_letter_code
_entity_poly.pdbx_strand_id
1 'polypeptide(L)'
;MQIDELPAGEQTRHPDLDMNQVVGTHDILMLCFDTLRYDVSKEEEAAGRTPVLNSHGGEWEKRHAPGNFTYPSHFAIFAGFLPSPAEPHSLRSRNWLFFPVLAGTGRIPPKGSYPFTEATFVQSLAHTGYETICIGGVNFFSKRNELGRVFPGYFTKSYWLPTFGCTAPDSTEKQIDFALKKLENYPDDKRIFRSEERRVGKECRS
;
A
#
# COMPACT_ATOMS: atom_id res chain seq x y z
N MET A 1 27.33 -22.16 1.97
CA MET A 1 26.95 -20.91 1.32
C MET A 1 26.89 -19.88 2.43
N GLN A 2 27.96 -19.12 2.60
CA GLN A 2 28.00 -18.01 3.56
C GLN A 2 27.02 -16.95 3.06
N ILE A 3 26.04 -16.65 3.88
CA ILE A 3 25.19 -15.49 3.65
C ILE A 3 25.99 -14.33 4.25
N ASP A 4 26.58 -13.50 3.38
CA ASP A 4 27.18 -12.26 3.82
C ASP A 4 26.11 -11.45 4.55
N GLU A 5 26.39 -11.09 5.79
CA GLU A 5 25.54 -10.18 6.55
C GLU A 5 25.45 -8.87 5.77
N LEU A 6 24.27 -8.58 5.25
CA LEU A 6 23.99 -7.27 4.69
C LEU A 6 24.20 -6.25 5.82
N PRO A 7 25.02 -5.21 5.61
CA PRO A 7 25.21 -4.18 6.61
C PRO A 7 23.82 -3.66 7.02
N ALA A 8 23.61 -3.51 8.32
CA ALA A 8 22.42 -2.89 8.87
C ALA A 8 22.23 -1.57 8.13
N GLY A 9 21.22 -1.54 7.23
CA GLY A 9 21.00 -0.39 6.38
C GLY A 9 20.84 0.83 7.26
N GLU A 10 21.67 1.84 7.06
CA GLU A 10 21.41 3.18 7.56
C GLU A 10 19.96 3.49 7.19
N GLN A 11 19.13 3.63 8.20
CA GLN A 11 17.79 4.15 8.02
C GLN A 11 17.97 5.59 7.56
N THR A 12 18.01 5.81 6.26
CA THR A 12 17.85 7.13 5.68
C THR A 12 16.41 7.55 6.00
N ARG A 13 16.23 8.01 7.25
CA ARG A 13 15.08 8.83 7.59
C ARG A 13 15.26 10.08 6.74
N HIS A 14 14.27 10.45 5.94
CA HIS A 14 14.19 11.81 5.44
C HIS A 14 14.31 12.71 6.68
N PRO A 15 15.45 13.37 6.90
CA PRO A 15 15.72 14.03 8.17
C PRO A 15 14.72 15.15 8.47
N ASP A 16 13.97 15.58 7.47
CA ASP A 16 13.10 16.76 7.53
C ASP A 16 11.61 16.43 7.55
N LEU A 17 11.19 15.15 7.46
CA LEU A 17 9.79 14.79 7.49
C LEU A 17 9.35 14.29 8.88
N ASP A 18 8.73 15.17 9.65
CA ASP A 18 8.08 14.82 10.90
C ASP A 18 6.57 14.61 10.69
N MET A 19 6.13 13.37 10.74
CA MET A 19 4.71 13.02 10.58
C MET A 19 3.80 13.64 11.64
N ASN A 20 4.32 14.04 12.80
CA ASN A 20 3.54 14.78 13.80
C ASN A 20 3.19 16.19 13.34
N GLN A 21 3.97 16.75 12.42
CA GLN A 21 3.67 18.06 11.81
C GLN A 21 2.76 17.93 10.58
N VAL A 22 2.74 16.77 9.93
CA VAL A 22 1.93 16.50 8.74
C VAL A 22 0.51 16.10 9.11
N VAL A 23 0.36 15.18 10.07
CA VAL A 23 -0.96 14.68 10.47
C VAL A 23 -1.78 15.81 11.09
N GLY A 24 -2.99 16.01 10.55
CA GLY A 24 -3.92 17.06 10.96
C GLY A 24 -3.72 18.39 10.24
N THR A 25 -2.61 18.59 9.54
CA THR A 25 -2.29 19.88 8.88
C THR A 25 -2.24 19.78 7.35
N HIS A 26 -1.91 18.61 6.80
CA HIS A 26 -1.74 18.40 5.37
C HIS A 26 -2.62 17.26 4.86
N ASP A 27 -2.99 17.32 3.61
CA ASP A 27 -3.53 16.17 2.89
C ASP A 27 -2.41 15.18 2.59
N ILE A 28 -2.74 13.89 2.59
CA ILE A 28 -1.76 12.83 2.39
C ILE A 28 -2.17 12.00 1.17
N LEU A 29 -1.30 11.92 0.18
CA LEU A 29 -1.45 11.08 -0.99
C LEU A 29 -0.47 9.92 -0.94
N MET A 30 -0.97 8.69 -0.91
CA MET A 30 -0.20 7.48 -1.03
C MET A 30 -0.43 6.85 -2.40
N LEU A 31 0.62 6.78 -3.22
CA LEU A 31 0.59 6.09 -4.51
C LEU A 31 1.32 4.76 -4.39
N CYS A 32 0.65 3.67 -4.69
CA CYS A 32 1.25 2.35 -4.76
C CYS A 32 1.29 1.88 -6.22
N PHE A 33 2.49 1.65 -6.71
CA PHE A 33 2.73 1.08 -8.04
C PHE A 33 2.94 -0.43 -7.91
N ASP A 34 1.91 -1.19 -8.25
CA ASP A 34 2.00 -2.66 -8.25
C ASP A 34 2.99 -3.13 -9.32
N THR A 35 3.90 -4.03 -8.94
CA THR A 35 4.93 -4.63 -9.80
C THR A 35 6.03 -3.66 -10.31
N LEU A 36 6.15 -2.47 -9.73
CA LEU A 36 7.24 -1.55 -10.09
C LEU A 36 8.59 -2.11 -9.62
N ARG A 37 9.52 -2.22 -10.54
CA ARG A 37 10.90 -2.63 -10.28
C ARG A 37 11.78 -1.41 -10.03
N TYR A 38 12.68 -1.49 -9.06
CA TYR A 38 13.62 -0.43 -8.74
C TYR A 38 14.54 -0.05 -9.91
N ASP A 39 15.11 -1.06 -10.58
CA ASP A 39 16.01 -0.86 -11.73
C ASP A 39 15.30 -0.14 -12.89
N VAL A 40 14.06 -0.52 -13.20
CA VAL A 40 13.25 0.16 -14.22
C VAL A 40 12.93 1.59 -13.78
N SER A 41 12.59 1.83 -12.51
CA SER A 41 12.32 3.20 -12.02
C SER A 41 13.53 4.11 -12.19
N LYS A 42 14.73 3.61 -11.87
CA LYS A 42 15.98 4.36 -12.04
C LYS A 42 16.31 4.62 -13.51
N GLU A 43 16.05 3.67 -14.41
CA GLU A 43 16.23 3.85 -15.84
C GLU A 43 15.28 4.91 -16.40
N GLU A 44 14.00 4.87 -16.02
CA GLU A 44 12.99 5.84 -16.45
C GLU A 44 13.28 7.26 -15.93
N GLU A 45 13.77 7.35 -14.69
CA GLU A 45 14.21 8.61 -14.07
C GLU A 45 15.40 9.19 -14.85
N ALA A 46 16.44 8.39 -15.09
CA ALA A 46 17.63 8.81 -15.80
C ALA A 46 17.34 9.24 -17.24
N ALA A 47 16.34 8.63 -17.87
CA ALA A 47 15.87 9.00 -19.20
C ALA A 47 14.94 10.22 -19.22
N GLY A 48 14.63 10.83 -18.06
CA GLY A 48 13.75 11.99 -17.95
C GLY A 48 12.27 11.70 -18.26
N ARG A 49 11.84 10.42 -18.20
CA ARG A 49 10.46 10.03 -18.52
C ARG A 49 9.50 10.10 -17.34
N THR A 50 10.01 10.38 -16.15
CA THR A 50 9.22 10.55 -14.91
C THR A 50 9.37 11.93 -14.28
N PRO A 51 9.21 13.05 -15.03
CA PRO A 51 9.57 14.38 -14.53
C PRO A 51 8.75 14.82 -13.31
N VAL A 52 7.48 14.43 -13.24
CA VAL A 52 6.61 14.77 -12.10
C VAL A 52 7.01 14.00 -10.84
N LEU A 53 7.31 12.72 -10.96
CA LEU A 53 7.79 11.95 -9.81
C LEU A 53 9.13 12.48 -9.32
N ASN A 54 10.04 12.80 -10.24
CA ASN A 54 11.34 13.36 -9.90
C ASN A 54 11.25 14.71 -9.18
N SER A 55 10.25 15.54 -9.52
CA SER A 55 10.08 16.86 -8.89
C SER A 55 9.44 16.80 -7.50
N HIS A 56 8.77 15.71 -7.13
CA HIS A 56 8.05 15.59 -5.86
C HIS A 56 8.56 14.44 -4.96
N GLY A 57 9.25 13.47 -5.51
CA GLY A 57 9.49 12.19 -4.85
C GLY A 57 10.87 12.01 -4.21
N GLY A 58 11.86 12.82 -4.45
CA GLY A 58 13.24 12.54 -4.03
C GLY A 58 13.86 11.34 -4.75
N GLU A 59 14.95 10.78 -4.23
CA GLU A 59 15.65 9.65 -4.84
C GLU A 59 14.91 8.32 -4.60
N TRP A 60 14.92 7.45 -5.62
CA TRP A 60 14.41 6.09 -5.48
C TRP A 60 15.28 5.26 -4.54
N GLU A 61 14.68 4.70 -3.50
CA GLU A 61 15.33 3.77 -2.59
C GLU A 61 15.08 2.32 -3.00
N LYS A 62 16.12 1.50 -2.97
CA LYS A 62 15.97 0.05 -3.19
C LYS A 62 15.44 -0.61 -1.93
N ARG A 63 14.18 -1.05 -1.97
CA ARG A 63 13.51 -1.71 -0.84
C ARG A 63 12.94 -3.05 -1.27
N HIS A 64 12.82 -3.96 -0.31
CA HIS A 64 12.05 -5.18 -0.49
C HIS A 64 10.59 -4.94 -0.15
N ALA A 65 9.68 -5.50 -0.96
CA ALA A 65 8.29 -5.54 -0.61
C ALA A 65 8.10 -6.39 0.67
N PRO A 66 7.21 -5.98 1.60
CA PRO A 66 6.99 -6.71 2.85
C PRO A 66 6.32 -8.07 2.67
N GLY A 67 5.78 -8.35 1.50
CA GLY A 67 5.19 -9.63 1.11
C GLY A 67 5.57 -10.02 -0.31
N ASN A 68 5.32 -11.27 -0.67
CA ASN A 68 5.67 -11.85 -1.97
C ASN A 68 4.60 -11.62 -3.07
N PHE A 69 3.48 -10.99 -2.74
CA PHE A 69 2.45 -10.55 -3.68
C PHE A 69 1.62 -9.40 -3.06
N THR A 70 0.71 -8.84 -3.83
CA THR A 70 -0.04 -7.61 -3.51
C THR A 70 -0.73 -7.66 -2.14
N TYR A 71 -1.46 -8.76 -1.83
CA TYR A 71 -2.27 -8.81 -0.61
C TYR A 71 -1.45 -8.76 0.69
N PRO A 72 -0.45 -9.64 0.94
CA PRO A 72 0.35 -9.57 2.16
C PRO A 72 1.20 -8.29 2.23
N SER A 73 1.62 -7.74 1.08
CA SER A 73 2.35 -6.47 1.05
C SER A 73 1.49 -5.32 1.54
N HIS A 74 0.28 -5.15 0.99
CA HIS A 74 -0.65 -4.11 1.43
C HIS A 74 -1.09 -4.31 2.88
N PHE A 75 -1.28 -5.57 3.30
CA PHE A 75 -1.65 -5.84 4.67
C PHE A 75 -0.56 -5.35 5.65
N ALA A 76 0.72 -5.67 5.38
CA ALA A 76 1.84 -5.21 6.19
C ALA A 76 1.98 -3.67 6.15
N ILE A 77 1.79 -3.05 4.98
CA ILE A 77 1.80 -1.59 4.84
C ILE A 77 0.70 -0.96 5.71
N PHE A 78 -0.55 -1.43 5.60
CA PHE A 78 -1.66 -0.85 6.37
C PHE A 78 -1.57 -1.16 7.87
N ALA A 79 -1.04 -2.32 8.25
CA ALA A 79 -0.78 -2.65 9.65
C ALA A 79 0.36 -1.82 10.25
N GLY A 80 1.29 -1.32 9.42
CA GLY A 80 2.41 -0.49 9.87
C GLY A 80 3.59 -1.27 10.45
N PHE A 81 3.66 -2.60 10.25
CA PHE A 81 4.79 -3.42 10.69
C PHE A 81 5.06 -4.59 9.74
N LEU A 82 6.28 -5.10 9.79
CA LEU A 82 6.65 -6.31 9.06
C LEU A 82 6.21 -7.55 9.85
N PRO A 83 5.49 -8.49 9.22
CA PRO A 83 5.02 -9.70 9.89
C PRO A 83 6.13 -10.73 10.14
N SER A 84 7.35 -10.44 9.70
CA SER A 84 8.51 -11.30 9.91
C SER A 84 9.21 -10.93 11.21
N PRO A 85 9.59 -11.92 12.05
CA PRO A 85 10.37 -11.64 13.26
C PRO A 85 11.73 -11.03 12.91
N ALA A 86 12.21 -10.12 13.77
CA ALA A 86 13.51 -9.46 13.59
C ALA A 86 14.68 -10.47 13.70
N GLU A 87 14.52 -11.49 14.52
CA GLU A 87 15.51 -12.57 14.66
C GLU A 87 15.20 -13.73 13.75
N PRO A 88 16.23 -14.39 13.17
CA PRO A 88 16.01 -15.54 12.33
C PRO A 88 15.46 -16.71 13.15
N HIS A 89 14.24 -17.10 12.84
CA HIS A 89 13.60 -18.29 13.40
C HIS A 89 13.50 -19.40 12.35
N SER A 90 13.45 -20.65 12.81
CA SER A 90 13.16 -21.76 11.92
C SER A 90 11.78 -21.55 11.27
N LEU A 91 11.59 -22.07 10.05
CA LEU A 91 10.29 -21.99 9.37
C LEU A 91 9.13 -22.55 10.20
N ARG A 92 9.41 -23.48 11.11
CA ARG A 92 8.41 -24.11 12.00
C ARG A 92 8.01 -23.23 13.19
N SER A 93 8.83 -22.26 13.57
CA SER A 93 8.60 -21.37 14.71
C SER A 93 8.14 -19.97 14.32
N ARG A 94 7.94 -19.72 13.02
CA ARG A 94 7.43 -18.41 12.55
C ARG A 94 5.97 -18.25 12.93
N ASN A 95 5.66 -17.10 13.53
CA ASN A 95 4.28 -16.66 13.66
C ASN A 95 3.80 -16.17 12.29
N TRP A 96 2.63 -16.65 11.89
CA TRP A 96 2.00 -16.25 10.64
C TRP A 96 0.99 -15.15 10.93
N LEU A 97 1.05 -14.06 10.18
CA LEU A 97 0.00 -13.06 10.23
C LEU A 97 -1.28 -13.65 9.65
N PHE A 98 -2.31 -13.73 10.48
CA PHE A 98 -3.59 -14.29 10.09
C PHE A 98 -4.52 -13.18 9.58
N PHE A 99 -5.06 -13.36 8.39
CA PHE A 99 -5.92 -12.34 7.79
C PHE A 99 -7.26 -12.24 8.50
N PRO A 100 -7.71 -11.03 8.89
CA PRO A 100 -8.98 -10.83 9.62
C PRO A 100 -10.20 -11.43 8.93
N VAL A 101 -10.21 -11.47 7.59
CA VAL A 101 -11.30 -12.07 6.80
C VAL A 101 -11.57 -13.53 7.15
N LEU A 102 -10.56 -14.25 7.63
CA LEU A 102 -10.70 -15.64 8.01
C LEU A 102 -11.18 -15.82 9.45
N ALA A 103 -11.11 -14.80 10.28
CA ALA A 103 -11.55 -14.84 11.67
C ALA A 103 -13.08 -15.01 11.79
N GLY A 104 -13.86 -14.48 10.82
CA GLY A 104 -15.32 -14.60 10.77
C GLY A 104 -15.83 -15.90 10.15
N THR A 105 -14.97 -16.73 9.56
CA THR A 105 -15.38 -17.93 8.82
C THR A 105 -15.48 -19.20 9.68
N GLY A 106 -15.24 -19.09 11.00
CA GLY A 106 -15.15 -20.23 11.91
C GLY A 106 -13.89 -21.09 11.72
N ARG A 107 -12.97 -20.68 10.84
CA ARG A 107 -11.68 -21.34 10.68
C ARG A 107 -10.78 -21.00 11.85
N ILE A 108 -10.30 -22.02 12.52
CA ILE A 108 -9.31 -21.88 13.61
C ILE A 108 -7.99 -21.46 12.97
N PRO A 109 -7.38 -20.32 13.42
CA PRO A 109 -6.05 -19.93 12.94
C PRO A 109 -5.05 -21.06 13.17
N PRO A 110 -4.15 -21.34 12.24
CA PRO A 110 -3.08 -22.32 12.49
C PRO A 110 -2.28 -21.96 13.73
N LYS A 111 -1.81 -22.94 14.49
CA LYS A 111 -0.95 -22.73 15.64
C LYS A 111 0.24 -21.84 15.24
N GLY A 112 0.49 -20.78 15.99
CA GLY A 112 1.54 -19.80 15.68
C GLY A 112 1.10 -18.70 14.73
N SER A 113 -0.21 -18.56 14.46
CA SER A 113 -0.75 -17.41 13.74
C SER A 113 -1.07 -16.26 14.68
N TYR A 114 -0.86 -15.05 14.22
CA TYR A 114 -1.25 -13.83 14.90
C TYR A 114 -2.38 -13.14 14.13
N PRO A 115 -3.61 -13.12 14.66
CA PRO A 115 -4.68 -12.34 14.06
C PRO A 115 -4.44 -10.86 14.37
N PHE A 116 -4.32 -10.04 13.33
CA PHE A 116 -4.22 -8.60 13.50
C PHE A 116 -5.62 -8.02 13.73
N THR A 117 -5.85 -7.56 14.95
CA THR A 117 -7.14 -7.01 15.39
C THR A 117 -7.06 -5.52 15.73
N GLU A 118 -5.87 -4.97 15.75
CA GLU A 118 -5.60 -3.57 16.03
C GLU A 118 -6.01 -2.66 14.87
N ALA A 119 -6.15 -1.37 15.13
CA ALA A 119 -6.42 -0.40 14.09
C ALA A 119 -5.22 -0.26 13.14
N THR A 120 -5.50 -0.25 11.85
CA THR A 120 -4.52 0.10 10.82
C THR A 120 -4.19 1.60 10.89
N PHE A 121 -3.06 2.02 10.31
CA PHE A 121 -2.74 3.44 10.25
C PHE A 121 -3.83 4.25 9.50
N VAL A 122 -4.49 3.64 8.51
CA VAL A 122 -5.61 4.24 7.77
C VAL A 122 -6.79 4.55 8.71
N GLN A 123 -7.16 3.57 9.54
CA GLN A 123 -8.22 3.76 10.53
C GLN A 123 -7.81 4.78 11.61
N SER A 124 -6.53 4.79 11.99
CA SER A 124 -6.00 5.79 12.92
C SER A 124 -6.09 7.20 12.33
N LEU A 125 -5.76 7.40 11.05
CA LEU A 125 -5.97 8.67 10.37
C LEU A 125 -7.46 9.08 10.33
N ALA A 126 -8.37 8.13 10.08
CA ALA A 126 -9.80 8.41 10.14
C ALA A 126 -10.24 8.88 11.55
N HIS A 127 -9.69 8.29 12.61
CA HIS A 127 -9.96 8.72 13.99
C HIS A 127 -9.40 10.12 14.31
N THR A 128 -8.37 10.58 13.60
CA THR A 128 -7.86 11.96 13.72
C THR A 128 -8.58 12.97 12.84
N GLY A 129 -9.66 12.55 12.19
CA GLY A 129 -10.53 13.46 11.41
C GLY A 129 -10.27 13.47 9.91
N TYR A 130 -9.36 12.63 9.39
CA TYR A 130 -9.20 12.49 7.94
C TYR A 130 -10.39 11.76 7.32
N GLU A 131 -10.83 12.23 6.16
CA GLU A 131 -11.57 11.36 5.26
C GLU A 131 -10.60 10.48 4.51
N THR A 132 -10.67 9.17 4.75
CA THR A 132 -9.76 8.22 4.13
C THR A 132 -10.39 7.61 2.89
N ILE A 133 -9.73 7.76 1.73
CA ILE A 133 -10.25 7.38 0.42
C ILE A 133 -9.35 6.34 -0.21
N CYS A 134 -9.93 5.21 -0.62
CA CYS A 134 -9.26 4.17 -1.39
C CYS A 134 -9.77 4.14 -2.83
N ILE A 135 -8.85 4.15 -3.80
CA ILE A 135 -9.14 3.86 -5.20
C ILE A 135 -8.29 2.66 -5.59
N GLY A 136 -8.90 1.49 -5.69
CA GLY A 136 -8.20 0.23 -5.93
C GLY A 136 -8.23 -0.19 -7.39
N GLY A 137 -7.11 -0.69 -7.91
CA GLY A 137 -6.97 -1.18 -9.27
C GLY A 137 -7.10 -2.70 -9.40
N VAL A 138 -6.76 -3.46 -8.36
CA VAL A 138 -6.80 -4.93 -8.42
C VAL A 138 -7.99 -5.53 -7.66
N ASN A 139 -8.24 -6.81 -7.89
CA ASN A 139 -9.40 -7.52 -7.32
C ASN A 139 -9.42 -7.56 -5.78
N PHE A 140 -8.28 -7.37 -5.11
CA PHE A 140 -8.22 -7.26 -3.64
C PHE A 140 -8.94 -6.04 -3.07
N PHE A 141 -9.33 -5.10 -3.94
CA PHE A 141 -10.13 -3.92 -3.57
C PHE A 141 -11.55 -3.95 -4.12
N SER A 142 -11.97 -5.06 -4.76
CA SER A 142 -13.21 -5.11 -5.56
C SER A 142 -14.51 -5.23 -4.76
N LYS A 143 -14.44 -5.54 -3.48
CA LYS A 143 -15.61 -5.86 -2.61
C LYS A 143 -16.48 -7.03 -3.09
N ARG A 144 -16.05 -7.77 -4.13
CA ARG A 144 -16.83 -8.87 -4.73
C ARG A 144 -16.83 -10.15 -3.90
N ASN A 145 -15.83 -10.32 -3.05
CA ASN A 145 -15.69 -11.46 -2.15
C ASN A 145 -15.16 -10.98 -0.79
N GLU A 146 -15.08 -11.88 0.18
CA GLU A 146 -14.63 -11.57 1.53
C GLU A 146 -13.21 -10.96 1.55
N LEU A 147 -12.29 -11.56 0.81
CA LEU A 147 -10.91 -11.08 0.74
C LEU A 147 -10.83 -9.67 0.13
N GLY A 148 -11.60 -9.41 -0.94
CA GLY A 148 -11.65 -8.12 -1.61
C GLY A 148 -12.36 -7.01 -0.82
N ARG A 149 -12.97 -7.34 0.33
CA ARG A 149 -13.61 -6.36 1.23
C ARG A 149 -12.70 -5.89 2.36
N VAL A 150 -11.61 -6.60 2.65
CA VAL A 150 -10.75 -6.31 3.80
C VAL A 150 -10.13 -4.92 3.68
N PHE A 151 -9.37 -4.66 2.64
CA PHE A 151 -8.70 -3.36 2.47
C PHE A 151 -9.68 -2.20 2.29
N PRO A 152 -10.70 -2.30 1.41
CA PRO A 152 -11.72 -1.26 1.34
C PRO A 152 -12.41 -0.94 2.66
N GLY A 153 -12.50 -1.93 3.57
CA GLY A 153 -13.10 -1.77 4.89
C GLY A 153 -12.28 -0.93 5.87
N TYR A 154 -11.01 -0.66 5.60
CA TYR A 154 -10.18 0.23 6.43
C TYR A 154 -10.42 1.71 6.15
N PHE A 155 -11.04 2.04 5.02
CA PHE A 155 -11.25 3.40 4.55
C PHE A 155 -12.69 3.88 4.78
N THR A 156 -12.87 5.16 5.01
CA THR A 156 -14.21 5.77 5.11
C THR A 156 -14.93 5.75 3.77
N LYS A 157 -14.20 5.91 2.67
CA LYS A 157 -14.71 5.77 1.29
C LYS A 157 -13.80 4.87 0.47
N SER A 158 -14.39 3.98 -0.32
CA SER A 158 -13.60 3.12 -1.21
C SER A 158 -14.31 2.89 -2.53
N TYR A 159 -13.53 2.97 -3.60
CA TYR A 159 -13.99 2.89 -4.98
C TYR A 159 -13.20 1.83 -5.75
N TRP A 160 -13.93 1.03 -6.49
CA TRP A 160 -13.37 0.08 -7.43
C TRP A 160 -14.36 -0.10 -8.58
N LEU A 161 -13.84 -0.06 -9.81
CA LEU A 161 -14.60 -0.34 -11.02
C LEU A 161 -13.86 -1.41 -11.84
N PRO A 162 -14.56 -2.26 -12.61
CA PRO A 162 -13.91 -3.24 -13.49
C PRO A 162 -12.89 -2.60 -14.47
N THR A 163 -13.16 -1.36 -14.87
CA THR A 163 -12.29 -0.57 -15.75
C THR A 163 -11.02 -0.07 -15.08
N PHE A 164 -10.90 -0.17 -13.76
CA PHE A 164 -9.67 0.12 -13.01
C PHE A 164 -8.74 -1.09 -12.96
N GLY A 165 -9.24 -2.26 -13.33
CA GLY A 165 -8.49 -3.51 -13.26
C GLY A 165 -7.38 -3.61 -14.28
N CYS A 166 -6.42 -4.49 -13.99
CA CYS A 166 -5.21 -4.71 -14.77
C CYS A 166 -5.44 -5.19 -16.22
N THR A 167 -6.65 -5.58 -16.58
CA THR A 167 -7.01 -5.99 -17.94
C THR A 167 -7.42 -4.84 -18.86
N ALA A 168 -7.72 -3.67 -18.30
CA ALA A 168 -8.09 -2.49 -19.08
C ALA A 168 -6.82 -1.71 -19.46
N PRO A 169 -6.56 -1.42 -20.74
CA PRO A 169 -5.35 -0.75 -21.19
C PRO A 169 -5.23 0.70 -20.69
N ASP A 170 -6.36 1.34 -20.42
CA ASP A 170 -6.52 2.73 -19.99
C ASP A 170 -6.96 2.83 -18.51
N SER A 171 -6.64 1.79 -17.73
CA SER A 171 -7.06 1.72 -16.31
C SER A 171 -6.49 2.84 -15.46
N THR A 172 -5.25 3.23 -15.72
CA THR A 172 -4.57 4.30 -14.99
C THR A 172 -5.23 5.64 -15.22
N GLU A 173 -5.47 6.00 -16.49
CA GLU A 173 -6.13 7.24 -16.88
C GLU A 173 -7.52 7.33 -16.27
N LYS A 174 -8.30 6.24 -16.33
CA LYS A 174 -9.64 6.17 -15.73
C LYS A 174 -9.64 6.30 -14.23
N GLN A 175 -8.63 5.75 -13.55
CA GLN A 175 -8.48 5.95 -12.10
C GLN A 175 -8.16 7.41 -11.77
N ILE A 176 -7.24 8.04 -12.52
CA ILE A 176 -6.88 9.46 -12.33
C ILE A 176 -8.10 10.34 -12.55
N ASP A 177 -8.77 10.21 -13.70
CA ASP A 177 -9.95 11.01 -14.02
C ASP A 177 -11.05 10.87 -12.95
N PHE A 178 -11.27 9.64 -12.47
CA PHE A 178 -12.22 9.40 -11.39
C PHE A 178 -11.79 10.10 -10.10
N ALA A 179 -10.50 10.00 -9.77
CA ALA A 179 -9.92 10.61 -8.58
C ALA A 179 -10.04 12.14 -8.61
N LEU A 180 -9.68 12.77 -9.72
CA LEU A 180 -9.79 14.21 -9.91
C LEU A 180 -11.24 14.69 -9.76
N LYS A 181 -12.18 14.03 -10.45
CA LYS A 181 -13.63 14.33 -10.31
C LYS A 181 -14.15 14.22 -8.88
N LYS A 182 -13.58 13.33 -8.06
CA LYS A 182 -13.96 13.21 -6.65
C LYS A 182 -13.39 14.33 -5.80
N LEU A 183 -12.26 14.90 -6.19
CA LEU A 183 -11.58 15.97 -5.46
C LEU A 183 -12.06 17.36 -5.85
N GLU A 184 -12.56 17.55 -7.10
CA GLU A 184 -13.00 18.88 -7.60
C GLU A 184 -14.01 19.60 -6.70
N ASN A 185 -14.84 18.89 -5.96
CA ASN A 185 -15.85 19.43 -5.07
C ASN A 185 -15.62 19.04 -3.60
N TYR A 186 -14.35 18.79 -3.23
CA TYR A 186 -14.05 18.39 -1.87
C TYR A 186 -14.01 19.61 -0.96
N PRO A 187 -14.63 19.55 0.24
CA PRO A 187 -14.62 20.68 1.17
C PRO A 187 -13.19 21.01 1.66
N ASP A 188 -12.82 22.28 1.64
CA ASP A 188 -11.49 22.75 2.07
C ASP A 188 -11.22 22.57 3.58
N ASP A 189 -12.27 22.38 4.36
CA ASP A 189 -12.20 22.20 5.82
C ASP A 189 -11.92 20.76 6.26
N LYS A 190 -11.85 19.81 5.30
CA LYS A 190 -11.57 18.40 5.58
C LYS A 190 -10.21 17.99 5.05
N ARG A 191 -9.43 17.32 5.89
CA ARG A 191 -8.19 16.65 5.47
C ARG A 191 -8.47 15.31 4.84
N ILE A 192 -7.71 15.00 3.79
CA ILE A 192 -7.87 13.78 3.02
C ILE A 192 -6.60 12.93 3.16
N PHE A 193 -6.79 11.65 3.46
CA PHE A 193 -5.82 10.61 3.15
C PHE A 193 -6.34 9.81 1.96
N ARG A 194 -5.60 9.83 0.85
CA ARG A 194 -5.96 9.07 -0.34
C ARG A 194 -4.90 8.02 -0.65
N SER A 195 -5.34 6.79 -0.78
CA SER A 195 -4.52 5.67 -1.27
C SER A 195 -5.00 5.25 -2.65
N GLU A 196 -4.06 5.21 -3.60
CA GLU A 196 -4.27 4.64 -4.93
C GLU A 196 -3.32 3.48 -5.16
N GLU A 197 -3.86 2.37 -5.65
CA GLU A 197 -3.08 1.24 -6.09
C GLU A 197 -3.20 1.12 -7.60
N ARG A 198 -2.06 1.06 -8.28
CA ARG A 198 -1.95 1.02 -9.73
C ARG A 198 -0.99 -0.05 -10.18
N ARG A 199 -1.30 -0.68 -11.30
CA ARG A 199 -0.39 -1.58 -11.96
C ARG A 199 0.47 -0.82 -12.96
N VAL A 200 1.79 -1.06 -12.93
CA VAL A 200 2.75 -0.51 -13.88
C VAL A 200 2.94 -1.50 -15.04
N GLY A 201 2.61 -1.05 -16.24
CA GLY A 201 3.00 -1.67 -17.52
C GLY A 201 2.27 -2.95 -17.94
N LYS A 202 2.33 -3.21 -19.25
CA LYS A 202 1.85 -4.44 -19.89
C LYS A 202 2.85 -5.62 -19.79
N GLU A 203 4.06 -5.37 -19.33
CA GLU A 203 5.21 -6.24 -19.50
C GLU A 203 5.39 -7.33 -18.42
N CYS A 204 4.52 -7.37 -17.42
CA CYS A 204 4.51 -8.43 -16.42
C CYS A 204 3.63 -9.63 -16.81
N ARG A 205 3.53 -9.92 -18.09
CA ARG A 205 2.96 -11.15 -18.62
C ARG A 205 4.08 -12.06 -19.08
N SER A 206 4.77 -12.68 -18.17
CA SER A 206 5.59 -13.87 -18.45
C SER A 206 5.28 -14.95 -17.43
#